data_0a5546aa7622cc5e6c75cf9821fb2ae9
#
_entry.id   0a5546aa7622cc5e6c75cf9821fb2ae9
#
_cell.length_a   1.000
_cell.length_b   1.000
_cell.length_c   1.000
_cell.angle_alpha   90.00
_cell.angle_beta   90.00
_cell.angle_gamma   90.00
#
_symmetry.space_group_name_H-M   'P 1'
#
loop_
_entity.id
_entity.type
_entity.pdbx_description
1 polymer ?
#
loop_
_entity_poly.entity_id
_entity_poly.type
_entity_poly.pdbx_seq_one_letter_code
_entity_poly.pdbx_strand_id
1 'polypeptide(L)'
;MLFRSRGALVGKVGSVFCSTASQHGGQETTITSFHSTLLHHGMIIVGLPYTFKDLATMREITGGTPYGASCVTGAGSESRMPTPLELEMCRYQGEHVTRITSQLVAGARRQSG
;
A
#
# COMPACT_ATOMS: atom_id res chain seq x y z
N MET A 1 2.69 20.94 -5.78
CA MET A 1 1.78 22.09 -5.98
C MET A 1 1.12 22.08 -7.35
N LEU A 2 1.92 22.05 -8.42
CA LEU A 2 1.36 22.06 -9.78
C LEU A 2 0.43 20.89 -10.06
N PHE A 3 0.80 19.68 -9.63
CA PHE A 3 -0.04 18.49 -9.87
C PHE A 3 -1.40 18.62 -9.19
N ARG A 4 -1.43 19.09 -7.94
CA ARG A 4 -2.68 19.26 -7.21
C ARG A 4 -3.56 20.33 -7.86
N SER A 5 -2.96 21.46 -8.23
CA SER A 5 -3.69 22.57 -8.88
C SER A 5 -4.32 22.16 -10.22
N ARG A 6 -3.63 21.30 -10.96
CA ARG A 6 -4.12 20.83 -12.26
C ARG A 6 -5.07 19.66 -12.15
N GLY A 7 -5.16 19.02 -10.99
CA GLY A 7 -5.93 17.80 -10.83
C GLY A 7 -5.35 16.62 -11.61
N ALA A 8 -4.05 16.61 -11.85
CA ALA A 8 -3.40 15.59 -12.69
C ALA A 8 -3.55 14.19 -12.15
N LEU A 9 -3.71 14.03 -10.84
CA LEU A 9 -3.82 12.73 -10.18
C LEU A 9 -5.24 12.37 -9.79
N VAL A 10 -6.21 13.24 -10.05
CA VAL A 10 -7.62 12.96 -9.70
C VAL A 10 -8.07 11.67 -10.37
N GLY A 11 -8.65 10.77 -9.58
CA GLY A 11 -9.17 9.50 -10.07
C GLY A 11 -8.13 8.42 -10.32
N LYS A 12 -6.85 8.72 -10.13
CA LYS A 12 -5.79 7.71 -10.25
C LYS A 12 -5.68 6.92 -8.95
N VAL A 13 -5.27 5.66 -9.07
CA VAL A 13 -5.10 4.78 -7.92
C VAL A 13 -3.77 5.07 -7.25
N GLY A 14 -3.81 5.18 -5.92
CA GLY A 14 -2.62 5.32 -5.09
C GLY A 14 -2.58 4.23 -4.04
N SER A 15 -1.39 3.76 -3.73
CA SER A 15 -1.19 2.73 -2.71
C SER A 15 0.14 3.00 -2.03
N VAL A 16 0.25 2.59 -0.77
CA VAL A 16 1.41 2.92 0.06
C VAL A 16 1.96 1.66 0.70
N PHE A 17 3.27 1.57 0.77
CA PHE A 17 3.95 0.55 1.56
C PHE A 17 5.12 1.21 2.28
N CYS A 18 5.59 0.59 3.36
CA CYS A 18 6.67 1.18 4.14
C CYS A 18 7.48 0.10 4.86
N SER A 19 8.57 0.53 5.49
CA SER A 19 9.36 -0.32 6.37
C SER A 19 9.66 0.44 7.65
N THR A 20 9.78 -0.30 8.75
CA THR A 20 10.16 0.26 10.05
C THR A 20 11.15 -0.67 10.72
N ALA A 21 11.95 -0.11 11.65
CA ALA A 21 12.91 -0.91 12.39
C ALA A 21 12.24 -1.88 13.35
N SER A 22 11.09 -1.53 13.90
CA SER A 22 10.39 -2.36 14.89
C SER A 22 8.93 -2.56 14.48
N GLN A 23 8.27 -3.54 15.10
CA GLN A 23 6.87 -3.84 14.82
C GLN A 23 5.94 -2.66 15.05
N HIS A 24 6.23 -1.86 16.05
CA HIS A 24 5.40 -0.72 16.44
C HIS A 24 6.07 0.60 16.11
N GLY A 25 6.95 0.61 15.13
CA GLY A 25 7.74 1.78 14.73
C GLY A 25 7.01 2.79 13.87
N GLY A 26 5.69 2.70 13.76
CA GLY A 26 4.89 3.67 13.02
C GLY A 26 4.44 3.23 11.64
N GLN A 27 4.37 1.93 11.38
CA GLN A 27 3.93 1.43 10.07
C GLN A 27 2.57 1.99 9.68
N GLU A 28 1.59 1.85 10.57
CA GLU A 28 0.22 2.27 10.28
C GLU A 28 0.11 3.80 10.17
N THR A 29 0.73 4.52 11.11
CA THR A 29 0.65 5.99 11.10
C THR A 29 1.34 6.60 9.89
N THR A 30 2.47 6.03 9.46
CA THR A 30 3.16 6.47 8.26
C THR A 30 2.28 6.29 7.03
N ILE A 31 1.70 5.10 6.89
CA ILE A 31 0.86 4.80 5.72
C ILE A 31 -0.40 5.67 5.72
N THR A 32 -1.10 5.77 6.85
CA THR A 32 -2.33 6.55 6.91
C THR A 32 -2.09 8.04 6.75
N SER A 33 -0.96 8.55 7.23
CA SER A 33 -0.57 9.94 6.98
C SER A 33 -0.34 10.19 5.49
N PHE A 34 0.28 9.24 4.81
CA PHE A 34 0.48 9.35 3.37
C PHE A 34 -0.85 9.29 2.61
N HIS A 35 -1.80 8.49 3.09
CA HIS A 35 -3.15 8.46 2.51
C HIS A 35 -3.79 9.84 2.49
N SER A 36 -3.58 10.61 3.54
CA SER A 36 -4.08 12.00 3.59
C SER A 36 -3.55 12.81 2.41
N THR A 37 -2.26 12.70 2.11
CA THR A 37 -1.65 13.38 0.96
C THR A 37 -2.28 12.93 -0.35
N LEU A 38 -2.48 11.62 -0.51
CA LEU A 38 -3.09 11.07 -1.73
C LEU A 38 -4.51 11.60 -1.93
N LEU A 39 -5.27 11.69 -0.85
CA LEU A 39 -6.63 12.22 -0.90
C LEU A 39 -6.67 13.70 -1.30
N HIS A 40 -5.69 14.48 -0.85
CA HIS A 40 -5.57 15.88 -1.28
C HIS A 40 -5.35 16.01 -2.78
N HIS A 41 -4.80 14.97 -3.42
CA HIS A 41 -4.63 14.92 -4.87
C HIS A 41 -5.86 14.33 -5.59
N GLY A 42 -6.89 13.92 -4.87
CA GLY A 42 -8.08 13.32 -5.46
C GLY A 42 -7.90 11.88 -5.89
N MET A 43 -6.92 11.19 -5.34
CA MET A 43 -6.62 9.80 -5.70
C MET A 43 -7.55 8.81 -5.00
N ILE A 44 -7.66 7.63 -5.59
CA ILE A 44 -8.41 6.51 -5.02
C ILE A 44 -7.40 5.62 -4.29
N ILE A 45 -7.60 5.44 -2.99
CA ILE A 45 -6.67 4.68 -2.16
C ILE A 45 -7.02 3.20 -2.23
N VAL A 46 -5.99 2.37 -2.46
CA VAL A 46 -6.11 0.93 -2.42
C VAL A 46 -5.08 0.40 -1.43
N GLY A 47 -5.51 -0.43 -0.50
CA GLY A 47 -4.64 -1.02 0.50
C GLY A 47 -4.38 -2.49 0.25
N LEU A 48 -4.17 -3.23 1.34
CA LEU A 48 -3.92 -4.67 1.33
C LEU A 48 -5.10 -5.36 2.02
N PRO A 49 -6.01 -5.96 1.26
CA PRO A 49 -7.22 -6.53 1.87
C PRO A 49 -6.96 -7.82 2.64
N TYR A 50 -7.82 -8.12 3.60
CA TYR A 50 -7.74 -9.35 4.40
C TYR A 50 -8.01 -10.62 3.58
N THR A 51 -8.35 -10.51 2.32
CA THR A 51 -8.35 -11.67 1.42
C THR A 51 -6.95 -12.28 1.27
N PHE A 52 -5.91 -11.51 1.55
CA PHE A 52 -4.59 -12.06 1.83
C PHE A 52 -4.62 -12.58 3.27
N LYS A 53 -4.90 -13.87 3.43
CA LYS A 53 -5.23 -14.44 4.74
C LYS A 53 -4.10 -14.35 5.75
N ASP A 54 -2.86 -14.45 5.29
CA ASP A 54 -1.70 -14.39 6.17
C ASP A 54 -1.43 -13.00 6.75
N LEU A 55 -2.21 -11.99 6.32
CA LEU A 55 -2.15 -10.68 6.94
C LEU A 55 -2.48 -10.73 8.43
N ALA A 56 -3.30 -11.69 8.84
CA ALA A 56 -3.70 -11.88 10.23
C ALA A 56 -2.84 -12.92 10.97
N THR A 57 -1.67 -13.29 10.43
CA THR A 57 -0.83 -14.31 11.06
C THR A 57 -0.34 -13.88 12.44
N MET A 58 -0.23 -14.87 13.33
CA MET A 58 0.36 -14.71 14.66
C MET A 58 1.63 -15.56 14.83
N ARG A 59 2.10 -16.16 13.73
CA ARG A 59 3.18 -17.16 13.79
C ARG A 59 4.57 -16.57 13.76
N GLU A 60 4.73 -15.33 13.35
CA GLU A 60 6.06 -14.73 13.26
C GLU A 60 5.99 -13.22 13.44
N ILE A 61 7.15 -12.64 13.72
CA ILE A 61 7.30 -11.18 13.75
C ILE A 61 7.35 -10.70 12.29
N THR A 62 6.35 -9.94 11.90
CA THR A 62 6.21 -9.52 10.53
C THR A 62 5.57 -8.13 10.44
N GLY A 63 5.86 -7.45 9.33
CA GLY A 63 5.05 -6.30 8.94
C GLY A 63 3.71 -6.76 8.38
N GLY A 64 2.96 -5.81 7.83
CA GLY A 64 1.68 -6.07 7.19
C GLY A 64 0.54 -5.38 7.91
N THR A 65 -0.15 -4.53 7.18
CA THR A 65 -1.34 -3.83 7.66
C THR A 65 -2.37 -3.77 6.53
N PRO A 66 -3.67 -3.64 6.86
CA PRO A 66 -4.67 -3.48 5.81
C PRO A 66 -4.54 -2.15 5.08
N TYR A 67 -3.81 -1.21 5.64
CA TYR A 67 -3.57 0.09 5.00
C TYR A 67 -2.51 0.01 3.91
N GLY A 68 -1.60 -0.95 4.02
CA GLY A 68 -0.56 -1.21 3.04
C GLY A 68 0.44 -2.22 3.55
N ALA A 69 1.15 -2.86 2.64
CA ALA A 69 2.21 -3.79 2.96
C ALA A 69 3.34 -3.08 3.71
N SER A 70 4.00 -3.80 4.59
CA SER A 70 5.11 -3.25 5.34
C SER A 70 6.07 -4.36 5.76
N CYS A 71 7.29 -3.96 6.14
CA CYS A 71 8.24 -4.92 6.68
C CYS A 71 8.92 -4.38 7.92
N VAL A 72 9.37 -5.30 8.76
CA VAL A 72 10.16 -5.02 9.94
C VAL A 72 11.62 -5.27 9.59
N THR A 73 12.42 -4.22 9.53
CA THR A 73 13.81 -4.33 9.09
C THR A 73 14.78 -4.67 10.22
N GLY A 74 14.37 -4.46 11.47
CA GLY A 74 15.32 -4.50 12.57
C GLY A 74 16.29 -3.32 12.50
N ALA A 75 17.29 -3.34 13.36
CA ALA A 75 18.32 -2.29 13.41
C ALA A 75 19.64 -2.88 13.91
N GLY A 76 20.75 -2.29 13.48
CA GLY A 76 22.08 -2.70 13.91
C GLY A 76 22.38 -4.14 13.56
N SER A 77 22.84 -4.92 14.54
CA SER A 77 23.17 -6.33 14.34
C SER A 77 21.97 -7.22 14.09
N GLU A 78 20.76 -6.72 14.34
CA GLU A 78 19.52 -7.46 14.12
C GLU A 78 18.81 -7.07 12.83
N SER A 79 19.47 -6.31 11.96
CA SER A 79 18.93 -5.93 10.67
C SER A 79 18.65 -7.16 9.80
N ARG A 80 17.55 -7.10 9.07
CA ARG A 80 17.18 -8.20 8.18
C ARG A 80 16.54 -7.67 6.90
N MET A 81 16.63 -8.47 5.84
CA MET A 81 15.89 -8.23 4.61
C MET A 81 14.41 -8.60 4.82
N PRO A 82 13.52 -8.11 3.97
CA PRO A 82 12.12 -8.53 4.03
C PRO A 82 11.99 -10.05 4.00
N THR A 83 11.10 -10.57 4.82
CA THR A 83 10.83 -12.01 4.85
C THR A 83 10.04 -12.43 3.60
N PRO A 84 10.03 -13.75 3.27
CA PRO A 84 9.17 -14.23 2.19
C PRO A 84 7.71 -13.81 2.33
N LEU A 85 7.17 -13.81 3.55
CA LEU A 85 5.81 -13.38 3.81
C LEU A 85 5.62 -11.90 3.49
N GLU A 86 6.55 -11.07 3.93
CA GLU A 86 6.48 -9.62 3.65
C GLU A 86 6.55 -9.32 2.15
N LEU A 87 7.37 -10.08 1.43
CA LEU A 87 7.44 -9.95 -0.04
C LEU A 87 6.14 -10.39 -0.70
N GLU A 88 5.51 -11.45 -0.20
CA GLU A 88 4.21 -11.89 -0.70
C GLU A 88 3.12 -10.85 -0.46
N MET A 89 3.15 -10.16 0.68
CA MET A 89 2.24 -9.05 0.94
C MET A 89 2.37 -7.95 -0.11
N CYS A 90 3.61 -7.57 -0.42
CA CYS A 90 3.87 -6.56 -1.44
C CYS A 90 3.39 -7.01 -2.81
N ARG A 91 3.63 -8.27 -3.15
CA ARG A 91 3.20 -8.83 -4.44
C ARG A 91 1.68 -8.84 -4.53
N TYR A 92 1.00 -9.28 -3.48
CA TYR A 92 -0.46 -9.31 -3.45
C TYR A 92 -1.04 -7.90 -3.59
N GLN A 93 -0.47 -6.93 -2.88
CA GLN A 93 -0.92 -5.55 -2.98
C GLN A 93 -0.75 -5.01 -4.39
N GLY A 94 0.41 -5.27 -5.02
CA GLY A 94 0.65 -4.85 -6.39
C GLY A 94 -0.33 -5.45 -7.39
N GLU A 95 -0.64 -6.73 -7.23
CA GLU A 95 -1.64 -7.40 -8.06
C GLU A 95 -3.04 -6.80 -7.85
N HIS A 96 -3.39 -6.51 -6.61
CA HIS A 96 -4.67 -5.90 -6.27
C HIS A 96 -4.80 -4.49 -6.87
N VAL A 97 -3.75 -3.68 -6.74
CA VAL A 97 -3.69 -2.34 -7.35
C VAL A 97 -3.85 -2.43 -8.86
N THR A 98 -3.15 -3.37 -9.48
CA THR A 98 -3.20 -3.55 -10.93
C THR A 98 -4.61 -3.93 -11.39
N ARG A 99 -5.26 -4.84 -10.67
CA ARG A 99 -6.61 -5.27 -11.00
C ARG A 99 -7.61 -4.13 -10.92
N ILE A 100 -7.57 -3.38 -9.82
CA ILE A 100 -8.46 -2.22 -9.62
C ILE A 100 -8.22 -1.17 -10.71
N THR A 101 -6.95 -0.86 -10.98
CA THR A 101 -6.59 0.14 -11.98
C THR A 101 -7.07 -0.29 -13.38
N SER A 102 -6.89 -1.56 -13.71
CA SER A 102 -7.36 -2.09 -15.00
C SER A 102 -8.86 -1.96 -15.16
N GLN A 103 -9.61 -2.21 -14.09
CA GLN A 103 -11.07 -2.08 -14.10
C GLN A 103 -11.50 -0.62 -14.31
N LEU A 104 -10.81 0.31 -13.64
CA LEU A 104 -11.10 1.73 -13.81
C LEU A 104 -10.80 2.21 -15.22
N VAL A 105 -9.68 1.81 -15.78
CA VAL A 105 -9.30 2.17 -17.15
C VAL A 105 -10.30 1.61 -18.16
N ALA A 106 -10.67 0.34 -18.00
CA ALA A 106 -11.66 -0.30 -18.89
C ALA A 106 -13.03 0.38 -18.79
N GLY A 107 -13.44 0.75 -17.56
CA GLY A 107 -14.70 1.45 -17.34
C GLY A 107 -14.71 2.85 -18.00
N ALA A 108 -13.60 3.58 -17.88
CA ALA A 108 -13.47 4.89 -18.49
C ALA A 108 -13.54 4.79 -20.02
N ARG A 109 -12.89 3.78 -20.60
CA ARG A 109 -12.94 3.56 -22.05
C ARG A 109 -14.35 3.28 -22.55
N ARG A 110 -15.12 2.48 -21.80
CA ARG A 110 -16.52 2.20 -22.15
C ARG A 110 -17.39 3.45 -22.08
N GLN A 111 -17.12 4.34 -21.11
CA GLN A 111 -17.88 5.59 -20.99
C GLN A 111 -17.56 6.59 -22.08
N SER A 112 -16.35 6.60 -22.60
CA SER A 112 -15.96 7.54 -23.64
C SER A 112 -16.20 7.00 -25.05
N GLY A 113 -16.46 5.73 -25.16
CA GLY A 113 -16.81 5.09 -26.42
C GLY A 113 -18.28 4.99 -26.58
#